data_f49cf65883f1bd2aee53116242efe898
#
_entry.id   f49cf65883f1bd2aee53116242efe898
#
_cell.length_a   1.000
_cell.length_b   1.000
_cell.length_c   1.000
_cell.angle_alpha   90.00
_cell.angle_beta   90.00
_cell.angle_gamma   90.00
#
_symmetry.space_group_name_H-M   'P 1'
#
loop_
_entity.id
_entity.type
_entity.pdbx_description
1 polymer ?
#
loop_
_entity_poly.entity_id
_entity_poly.type
_entity_poly.pdbx_seq_one_letter_code
_entity_poly.pdbx_strand_id
1 'polypeptide(L)'
;MPDSTALGFNLWTEPWIALEKPDGAIERGGIEKALLDADKYRAIYDPSPLVVVGIHRLLVAILQFAIQPEKGADLKNLWKAGKFPREAIEAFGGQYASRFDVFSAEEPFLQSADIPLEARKDAKPVAYLAPEIPAGTGITHYRHGEEDEQIFCPACAARGLVTIPAFATSGGAGIKPSINGVPPIYILPGGKTLFESLAASLTIPGYQPEIASRKKDDVWWVREPIVGKSAVVREVGYLHSLTFPARRVRLHPEALHARCSRCNAESEWTVRQMVFEMGESRPKDAEFWFDPFAAYKIDKEKPIPFRPVEGKAAWREFASLFLLSKGEGKSSTRRPAILEQIAELELVSDQPVYPFRCIGLRTDMKAKVFEWMDAGFDVPPAMLSDDSAGLEVRQATDYAAEWARIIGGSFRQHFGGKSKKSERHKGLRLRMKNGYWSTLAEPFRHYILKVASLQERDEARKEWSDTVQKQARLAFRTMVDSLGDDAETLSQGAIAEKWCNINLAKKRKEYLNE
;
A
#
# COMPACT_ATOMS: atom_id res chain seq x y z
N MET A 1 -2.16 36.65 -32.52
CA MET A 1 -2.55 35.31 -32.09
C MET A 1 -1.39 34.80 -31.27
N PRO A 2 -1.52 34.44 -30.01
CA PRO A 2 -0.43 33.81 -29.29
C PRO A 2 -0.17 32.46 -29.95
N ASP A 3 1.11 32.14 -30.16
CA ASP A 3 1.55 30.82 -30.62
C ASP A 3 0.82 29.75 -29.81
N SER A 4 0.11 28.86 -30.51
CA SER A 4 -0.50 27.70 -29.85
C SER A 4 0.62 26.91 -29.22
N THR A 5 0.77 26.99 -27.88
CA THR A 5 1.60 26.06 -27.15
C THR A 5 1.19 24.66 -27.56
N ALA A 6 2.10 23.95 -28.20
CA ALA A 6 1.81 22.60 -28.72
C ALA A 6 1.31 21.72 -27.57
N LEU A 7 0.23 20.97 -27.82
CA LEU A 7 -0.27 19.99 -26.87
C LEU A 7 0.82 18.93 -26.62
N GLY A 8 1.38 18.91 -25.44
CA GLY A 8 2.40 17.95 -25.04
C GLY A 8 2.69 18.07 -23.54
N PHE A 9 2.93 16.95 -22.87
CA PHE A 9 3.38 16.90 -21.48
C PHE A 9 4.17 15.60 -21.27
N ASN A 10 5.49 15.70 -21.45
CA ASN A 10 6.36 14.54 -21.39
C ASN A 10 6.86 14.30 -19.97
N LEU A 11 6.44 13.21 -19.37
CA LEU A 11 6.73 12.83 -17.99
C LEU A 11 8.23 12.54 -17.72
N TRP A 12 9.02 12.32 -18.78
CA TRP A 12 10.45 12.11 -18.65
C TRP A 12 11.14 13.38 -18.15
N THR A 13 10.72 14.54 -18.67
CA THR A 13 11.34 15.84 -18.39
C THR A 13 10.48 16.79 -17.56
N GLU A 14 9.14 16.76 -17.76
CA GLU A 14 8.23 17.69 -17.12
C GLU A 14 8.11 17.45 -15.59
N PRO A 15 7.94 18.53 -14.78
CA PRO A 15 7.98 18.45 -13.33
C PRO A 15 6.66 17.96 -12.71
N TRP A 16 6.40 16.65 -12.72
CA TRP A 16 5.17 16.04 -12.22
C TRP A 16 5.33 15.21 -10.95
N ILE A 17 6.56 14.72 -10.64
CA ILE A 17 6.87 13.97 -9.43
C ILE A 17 7.32 14.97 -8.36
N ALA A 18 6.65 14.98 -7.21
CA ALA A 18 7.13 15.72 -6.06
C ALA A 18 8.14 14.87 -5.29
N LEU A 19 9.32 15.42 -5.07
CA LEU A 19 10.48 14.79 -4.46
C LEU A 19 10.80 15.50 -3.16
N GLU A 20 10.84 14.79 -2.05
CA GLU A 20 11.18 15.31 -0.73
C GLU A 20 12.70 15.32 -0.55
N LYS A 21 13.25 16.48 -0.21
CA LYS A 21 14.66 16.64 0.16
C LYS A 21 14.92 16.22 1.62
N PRO A 22 16.18 16.00 2.02
CA PRO A 22 16.52 15.67 3.41
C PRO A 22 16.08 16.71 4.44
N ASP A 23 15.96 17.99 4.04
CA ASP A 23 15.48 19.10 4.86
C ASP A 23 13.94 19.21 4.92
N GLY A 24 13.22 18.32 4.23
CA GLY A 24 11.77 18.33 4.13
C GLY A 24 11.20 19.23 3.04
N ALA A 25 12.04 20.00 2.32
CA ALA A 25 11.57 20.79 1.18
C ALA A 25 11.13 19.90 0.03
N ILE A 26 10.06 20.31 -0.66
CA ILE A 26 9.52 19.59 -1.81
C ILE A 26 9.99 20.26 -3.11
N GLU A 27 10.62 19.48 -3.96
CA GLU A 27 10.99 19.87 -5.31
C GLU A 27 10.23 19.01 -6.32
N ARG A 28 9.89 19.56 -7.48
CA ARG A 28 9.25 18.78 -8.56
C ARG A 28 10.25 18.47 -9.67
N GLY A 29 10.18 17.25 -10.19
CA GLY A 29 11.01 16.81 -11.30
C GLY A 29 10.28 15.85 -12.22
N GLY A 30 10.88 15.61 -13.39
CA GLY A 30 10.50 14.53 -14.29
C GLY A 30 11.09 13.19 -13.83
N ILE A 31 10.82 12.13 -14.58
CA ILE A 31 11.35 10.78 -14.33
C ILE A 31 12.88 10.79 -14.36
N GLU A 32 13.49 11.40 -15.38
CA GLU A 32 14.94 11.49 -15.50
C GLU A 32 15.61 12.06 -14.25
N LYS A 33 15.12 13.22 -13.78
CA LYS A 33 15.62 13.86 -12.58
C LYS A 33 15.44 12.98 -11.34
N ALA A 34 14.28 12.37 -11.18
CA ALA A 34 13.99 11.50 -10.04
C ALA A 34 14.93 10.30 -9.97
N LEU A 35 15.38 9.77 -11.11
CA LEU A 35 16.30 8.62 -11.19
C LEU A 35 17.76 9.04 -11.09
N LEU A 36 18.19 10.09 -11.81
CA LEU A 36 19.59 10.53 -11.83
C LEU A 36 20.02 11.18 -10.50
N ASP A 37 19.10 11.82 -9.79
CA ASP A 37 19.33 12.51 -8.52
C ASP A 37 18.70 11.76 -7.33
N ALA A 38 18.41 10.47 -7.47
CA ALA A 38 17.72 9.68 -6.45
C ALA A 38 18.46 9.67 -5.09
N ASP A 39 19.77 9.78 -5.09
CA ASP A 39 20.63 9.88 -3.92
C ASP A 39 20.50 11.23 -3.16
N LYS A 40 19.96 12.26 -3.81
CA LYS A 40 19.76 13.61 -3.24
C LYS A 40 18.39 13.81 -2.61
N TYR A 41 17.43 12.96 -2.91
CA TYR A 41 16.08 13.02 -2.38
C TYR A 41 15.86 11.96 -1.31
N ARG A 42 15.03 12.29 -0.32
CA ARG A 42 14.61 11.35 0.72
C ARG A 42 13.57 10.38 0.20
N ALA A 43 12.52 10.88 -0.46
CA ALA A 43 11.40 10.07 -0.88
C ALA A 43 10.56 10.75 -1.98
N ILE A 44 9.67 9.97 -2.60
CA ILE A 44 8.53 10.47 -3.37
C ILE A 44 7.48 10.99 -2.38
N TYR A 45 6.96 12.18 -2.63
CA TYR A 45 5.87 12.77 -1.87
C TYR A 45 4.61 12.92 -2.72
N ASP A 46 3.49 12.50 -2.20
CA ASP A 46 2.15 12.86 -2.68
C ASP A 46 1.17 12.77 -1.51
N PRO A 47 0.18 13.68 -1.40
CA PRO A 47 -0.87 13.58 -0.39
C PRO A 47 -1.65 12.27 -0.45
N SER A 48 -1.76 11.66 -1.64
CA SER A 48 -2.33 10.32 -1.82
C SER A 48 -1.23 9.27 -1.76
N PRO A 49 -1.20 8.40 -0.74
CA PRO A 49 -0.21 7.31 -0.68
C PRO A 49 -0.36 6.32 -1.85
N LEU A 50 -1.54 6.24 -2.47
CA LEU A 50 -1.77 5.40 -3.64
C LEU A 50 -0.94 5.88 -4.84
N VAL A 51 -0.80 7.19 -5.01
CA VAL A 51 0.08 7.80 -6.03
C VAL A 51 1.54 7.48 -5.75
N VAL A 52 1.96 7.51 -4.48
CA VAL A 52 3.33 7.12 -4.11
C VAL A 52 3.64 5.69 -4.57
N VAL A 53 2.73 4.73 -4.34
CA VAL A 53 2.90 3.35 -4.85
C VAL A 53 2.97 3.33 -6.37
N GLY A 54 2.07 4.06 -7.06
CA GLY A 54 2.04 4.11 -8.52
C GLY A 54 3.34 4.63 -9.13
N ILE A 55 3.85 5.77 -8.62
CA ILE A 55 5.11 6.36 -9.08
C ILE A 55 6.28 5.44 -8.71
N HIS A 56 6.34 4.93 -7.49
CA HIS A 56 7.39 4.01 -7.06
C HIS A 56 7.49 2.79 -7.99
N ARG A 57 6.36 2.14 -8.28
CA ARG A 57 6.30 0.98 -9.19
C ARG A 57 6.71 1.33 -10.62
N LEU A 58 6.35 2.51 -11.12
CA LEU A 58 6.79 2.99 -12.43
C LEU A 58 8.32 3.19 -12.47
N LEU A 59 8.89 3.86 -11.47
CA LEU A 59 10.34 4.07 -11.41
C LEU A 59 11.09 2.74 -11.26
N VAL A 60 10.56 1.81 -10.45
CA VAL A 60 11.10 0.44 -10.35
C VAL A 60 11.03 -0.29 -11.71
N ALA A 61 9.92 -0.16 -12.46
CA ALA A 61 9.80 -0.78 -13.78
C ALA A 61 10.87 -0.27 -14.77
N ILE A 62 11.11 1.05 -14.78
CA ILE A 62 12.14 1.68 -15.61
C ILE A 62 13.54 1.18 -15.22
N LEU A 63 13.87 1.22 -13.93
CA LEU A 63 15.16 0.76 -13.43
C LEU A 63 15.37 -0.74 -13.65
N GLN A 64 14.33 -1.56 -13.40
CA GLN A 64 14.39 -3.01 -13.62
C GLN A 64 14.64 -3.33 -15.10
N PHE A 65 14.01 -2.57 -16.02
CA PHE A 65 14.21 -2.72 -17.45
C PHE A 65 15.58 -2.21 -17.92
N ALA A 66 16.04 -1.07 -17.40
CA ALA A 66 17.29 -0.44 -17.82
C ALA A 66 18.54 -1.13 -17.25
N ILE A 67 18.48 -1.63 -16.00
CA ILE A 67 19.63 -2.19 -15.27
C ILE A 67 19.68 -3.71 -15.40
N GLN A 68 18.51 -4.39 -15.39
CA GLN A 68 18.36 -5.85 -15.50
C GLN A 68 19.28 -6.64 -14.55
N PRO A 69 19.16 -6.48 -13.22
CA PRO A 69 20.00 -7.22 -12.30
C PRO A 69 19.69 -8.73 -12.39
N GLU A 70 20.71 -9.54 -12.68
CA GLU A 70 20.58 -11.00 -12.87
C GLU A 70 20.96 -11.78 -11.61
N LYS A 71 21.88 -11.25 -10.80
CA LYS A 71 22.46 -11.92 -9.63
C LYS A 71 22.45 -11.01 -8.41
N GLY A 72 22.49 -11.62 -7.22
CA GLY A 72 22.61 -10.87 -5.96
C GLY A 72 23.84 -9.96 -5.91
N ALA A 73 24.94 -10.34 -6.57
CA ALA A 73 26.12 -9.50 -6.67
C ALA A 73 25.85 -8.18 -7.41
N ASP A 74 24.98 -8.18 -8.42
CA ASP A 74 24.64 -6.97 -9.19
C ASP A 74 23.91 -5.95 -8.28
N LEU A 75 22.95 -6.43 -7.47
CA LEU A 75 22.25 -5.58 -6.50
C LEU A 75 23.18 -5.08 -5.38
N LYS A 76 24.08 -5.93 -4.87
CA LYS A 76 25.09 -5.53 -3.87
C LYS A 76 26.05 -4.48 -4.42
N ASN A 77 26.46 -4.61 -5.67
CA ASN A 77 27.33 -3.63 -6.33
C ASN A 77 26.60 -2.30 -6.57
N LEU A 78 25.35 -2.38 -7.04
CA LEU A 78 24.50 -1.20 -7.18
C LEU A 78 24.30 -0.47 -5.85
N TRP A 79 23.99 -1.23 -4.78
CA TRP A 79 23.82 -0.69 -3.43
C TRP A 79 25.08 0.06 -2.95
N LYS A 80 26.25 -0.56 -3.13
CA LYS A 80 27.54 0.07 -2.79
C LYS A 80 27.86 1.32 -3.61
N ALA A 81 27.40 1.39 -4.86
CA ALA A 81 27.60 2.57 -5.71
C ALA A 81 26.82 3.79 -5.20
N GLY A 82 25.74 3.62 -4.45
CA GLY A 82 24.94 4.68 -3.84
C GLY A 82 24.18 5.55 -4.85
N LYS A 83 24.18 5.20 -6.13
CA LYS A 83 23.48 5.89 -7.23
C LYS A 83 23.24 4.96 -8.39
N PHE A 84 22.24 5.26 -9.20
CA PHE A 84 21.96 4.51 -10.42
C PHE A 84 22.97 4.83 -11.54
N PRO A 85 23.29 3.87 -12.43
CA PRO A 85 24.20 4.10 -13.56
C PRO A 85 23.56 5.11 -14.53
N ARG A 86 24.22 6.26 -14.67
CA ARG A 86 23.76 7.39 -15.51
C ARG A 86 23.54 6.95 -16.95
N GLU A 87 24.50 6.20 -17.50
CA GLU A 87 24.49 5.75 -18.89
C GLU A 87 23.28 4.87 -19.19
N ALA A 88 22.85 4.02 -18.25
CA ALA A 88 21.68 3.16 -18.42
C ALA A 88 20.37 3.99 -18.43
N ILE A 89 20.28 5.02 -17.58
CA ILE A 89 19.11 5.90 -17.52
C ILE A 89 19.04 6.78 -18.78
N GLU A 90 20.16 7.37 -19.20
CA GLU A 90 20.23 8.22 -20.40
C GLU A 90 19.96 7.40 -21.68
N ALA A 91 20.49 6.17 -21.78
CA ALA A 91 20.18 5.26 -22.89
C ALA A 91 18.69 4.90 -22.94
N PHE A 92 18.08 4.60 -21.79
CA PHE A 92 16.64 4.36 -21.69
C PHE A 92 15.85 5.61 -22.16
N GLY A 93 16.20 6.79 -21.65
CA GLY A 93 15.57 8.06 -22.04
C GLY A 93 15.69 8.33 -23.53
N GLY A 94 16.90 8.14 -24.11
CA GLY A 94 17.13 8.30 -25.54
C GLY A 94 16.27 7.40 -26.43
N GLN A 95 15.92 6.22 -25.94
CA GLN A 95 15.10 5.26 -26.69
C GLN A 95 13.60 5.40 -26.45
N TYR A 96 13.17 5.69 -25.21
CA TYR A 96 11.78 5.55 -24.80
C TYR A 96 11.14 6.82 -24.27
N ALA A 97 11.84 7.96 -24.13
CA ALA A 97 11.26 9.19 -23.57
C ALA A 97 9.99 9.65 -24.29
N SER A 98 9.87 9.44 -25.61
CA SER A 98 8.66 9.79 -26.39
C SER A 98 7.41 9.05 -25.92
N ARG A 99 7.56 7.83 -25.36
CA ARG A 99 6.47 7.01 -24.82
C ARG A 99 5.86 7.58 -23.52
N PHE A 100 6.49 8.56 -22.93
CA PHE A 100 6.05 9.18 -21.68
C PHE A 100 5.29 10.49 -21.87
N ASP A 101 4.92 10.84 -23.10
CA ASP A 101 4.04 11.98 -23.35
C ASP A 101 2.57 11.61 -23.08
N VAL A 102 1.95 12.37 -22.17
CA VAL A 102 0.56 12.17 -21.74
C VAL A 102 -0.44 12.42 -22.87
N PHE A 103 -0.09 13.31 -23.79
CA PHE A 103 -1.00 13.73 -24.88
C PHE A 103 -0.53 13.35 -26.28
N SER A 104 0.44 12.46 -26.39
CA SER A 104 0.84 11.90 -27.68
C SER A 104 -0.40 11.39 -28.44
N ALA A 105 -0.49 11.72 -29.72
CA ALA A 105 -1.58 11.22 -30.57
C ALA A 105 -1.44 9.72 -30.82
N GLU A 106 -0.21 9.25 -31.05
CA GLU A 106 0.09 7.89 -31.47
C GLU A 106 0.34 6.94 -30.27
N GLU A 107 1.10 7.40 -29.29
CA GLU A 107 1.59 6.57 -28.18
C GLU A 107 1.47 7.29 -26.82
N PRO A 108 0.25 7.62 -26.37
CA PRO A 108 0.06 8.37 -25.13
C PRO A 108 0.36 7.51 -23.91
N PHE A 109 1.03 8.10 -22.91
CA PHE A 109 1.46 7.42 -21.68
C PHE A 109 0.34 6.66 -20.96
N LEU A 110 0.47 5.35 -20.82
CA LEU A 110 -0.50 4.42 -20.18
C LEU A 110 -1.95 4.58 -20.70
N GLN A 111 -2.11 4.97 -21.95
CA GLN A 111 -3.40 5.17 -22.60
C GLN A 111 -3.51 4.36 -23.90
N SER A 112 -4.71 4.28 -24.45
CA SER A 112 -5.02 3.56 -25.69
C SER A 112 -5.17 4.55 -26.84
N ALA A 113 -4.24 4.51 -27.79
CA ALA A 113 -4.19 5.45 -28.93
C ALA A 113 -5.32 5.25 -29.94
N ASP A 114 -5.89 4.05 -30.03
CA ASP A 114 -7.02 3.72 -30.90
C ASP A 114 -8.35 4.37 -30.46
N ILE A 115 -8.38 4.96 -29.26
CA ILE A 115 -9.52 5.74 -28.77
C ILE A 115 -9.32 7.19 -29.21
N PRO A 116 -10.29 7.82 -29.92
CA PRO A 116 -10.19 9.21 -30.36
C PRO A 116 -9.97 10.19 -29.20
N LEU A 117 -9.28 11.30 -29.50
CA LEU A 117 -9.07 12.40 -28.53
C LEU A 117 -10.36 13.18 -28.25
N GLU A 118 -11.30 13.19 -29.21
CA GLU A 118 -12.57 13.88 -29.01
C GLU A 118 -13.40 13.23 -27.92
N ALA A 119 -14.05 14.07 -27.11
CA ALA A 119 -14.92 13.63 -26.06
C ALA A 119 -16.09 12.78 -26.57
N ARG A 120 -16.25 11.59 -26.03
CA ARG A 120 -17.37 10.68 -26.37
C ARG A 120 -18.55 10.94 -25.44
N LYS A 121 -19.77 10.62 -25.92
CA LYS A 121 -20.99 10.72 -25.09
C LYS A 121 -20.96 9.88 -23.82
N ASP A 122 -20.16 8.82 -23.77
CA ASP A 122 -19.97 7.92 -22.65
C ASP A 122 -18.69 8.22 -21.84
N ALA A 123 -18.06 9.38 -22.10
CA ALA A 123 -16.90 9.85 -21.34
C ALA A 123 -17.20 9.89 -19.82
N LYS A 124 -16.18 9.61 -19.03
CA LYS A 124 -16.23 9.62 -17.58
C LYS A 124 -15.48 10.83 -17.03
N PRO A 125 -15.91 11.36 -15.87
CA PRO A 125 -15.16 12.40 -15.20
C PRO A 125 -13.72 11.97 -14.88
N VAL A 126 -12.75 12.88 -15.01
CA VAL A 126 -11.35 12.63 -14.69
C VAL A 126 -11.14 12.24 -13.20
N ALA A 127 -12.08 12.59 -12.34
CA ALA A 127 -12.10 12.21 -10.93
C ALA A 127 -11.99 10.69 -10.70
N TYR A 128 -12.39 9.85 -11.67
CA TYR A 128 -12.21 8.39 -11.60
C TYR A 128 -10.74 7.94 -11.55
N LEU A 129 -9.80 8.82 -11.92
CA LEU A 129 -8.36 8.58 -11.76
C LEU A 129 -7.84 8.88 -10.35
N ALA A 130 -8.66 9.44 -9.47
CA ALA A 130 -8.29 9.79 -8.12
C ALA A 130 -9.15 9.01 -7.12
N PRO A 131 -8.76 7.78 -6.74
CA PRO A 131 -9.55 6.93 -5.83
C PRO A 131 -9.82 7.58 -4.47
N GLU A 132 -9.04 8.58 -4.09
CA GLU A 132 -9.22 9.39 -2.89
C GLU A 132 -10.38 10.39 -3.00
N ILE A 133 -10.84 10.69 -4.21
CA ILE A 133 -12.03 11.52 -4.42
C ILE A 133 -13.26 10.61 -4.42
N PRO A 134 -14.20 10.79 -3.47
CA PRO A 134 -15.41 10.00 -3.42
C PRO A 134 -16.21 10.15 -4.72
N ALA A 135 -16.50 9.04 -5.38
CA ALA A 135 -17.25 9.00 -6.64
C ALA A 135 -18.45 8.03 -6.55
N GLY A 136 -19.52 8.30 -7.31
CA GLY A 136 -20.68 7.44 -7.48
C GLY A 136 -21.82 7.64 -6.49
N THR A 137 -22.91 6.91 -6.69
CA THR A 137 -24.23 7.10 -6.03
C THR A 137 -24.27 6.72 -4.54
N GLY A 138 -23.21 6.14 -3.99
CA GLY A 138 -23.18 5.68 -2.59
C GLY A 138 -22.66 6.71 -1.58
N ILE A 139 -22.29 7.92 -2.02
CA ILE A 139 -21.64 8.92 -1.18
C ILE A 139 -22.42 10.22 -1.26
N THR A 140 -23.35 10.40 -0.35
CA THR A 140 -24.29 11.52 -0.41
C THR A 140 -24.01 12.64 0.58
N HIS A 141 -23.17 12.43 1.62
CA HIS A 141 -23.13 13.36 2.76
C HIS A 141 -21.86 14.20 2.94
N TYR A 142 -20.78 13.91 2.20
CA TYR A 142 -19.49 14.61 2.37
C TYR A 142 -18.85 15.03 1.04
N ARG A 143 -19.67 15.27 0.02
CA ARG A 143 -19.20 15.66 -1.30
C ARG A 143 -19.01 17.18 -1.35
N HIS A 144 -17.79 17.61 -1.65
CA HIS A 144 -17.44 19.02 -1.81
C HIS A 144 -17.43 19.49 -3.28
N GLY A 145 -18.21 18.88 -4.14
CA GLY A 145 -18.35 19.21 -5.55
C GLY A 145 -18.91 18.04 -6.34
N GLU A 146 -19.35 18.30 -7.54
CA GLU A 146 -19.77 17.26 -8.48
C GLU A 146 -18.55 16.61 -9.14
N GLU A 147 -18.64 15.32 -9.47
CA GLU A 147 -17.54 14.59 -10.14
C GLU A 147 -17.16 15.27 -11.47
N ASP A 148 -18.17 15.78 -12.18
CA ASP A 148 -18.03 16.44 -13.46
C ASP A 148 -17.36 17.83 -13.37
N GLU A 149 -17.26 18.42 -12.18
CA GLU A 149 -16.61 19.71 -11.94
C GLU A 149 -15.10 19.60 -11.70
N GLN A 150 -14.58 18.38 -11.56
CA GLN A 150 -13.15 18.20 -11.31
C GLN A 150 -12.34 18.49 -12.57
N ILE A 151 -11.32 19.34 -12.42
CA ILE A 151 -10.39 19.73 -13.48
C ILE A 151 -8.99 19.33 -13.06
N PHE A 152 -8.31 18.48 -13.84
CA PHE A 152 -6.93 18.06 -13.54
C PHE A 152 -5.96 18.69 -14.54
N CYS A 153 -4.82 19.19 -14.05
CA CYS A 153 -3.68 19.48 -14.89
C CYS A 153 -3.04 18.18 -15.41
N PRO A 154 -2.20 18.23 -16.46
CA PRO A 154 -1.55 17.03 -17.02
C PRO A 154 -0.78 16.21 -15.99
N ALA A 155 -0.06 16.86 -15.08
CA ALA A 155 0.66 16.22 -13.99
C ALA A 155 -0.25 15.41 -13.05
N CYS A 156 -1.42 15.96 -12.68
CA CYS A 156 -2.37 15.27 -11.81
C CYS A 156 -3.10 14.14 -12.54
N ALA A 157 -3.38 14.29 -13.83
CA ALA A 157 -3.91 13.21 -14.65
C ALA A 157 -2.90 12.05 -14.74
N ALA A 158 -1.61 12.35 -14.99
CA ALA A 158 -0.55 11.35 -15.01
C ALA A 158 -0.40 10.60 -13.67
N ARG A 159 -0.48 11.33 -12.52
CA ARG A 159 -0.49 10.72 -11.19
C ARG A 159 -1.65 9.76 -10.99
N GLY A 160 -2.80 10.04 -11.60
CA GLY A 160 -3.94 9.12 -11.60
C GLY A 160 -3.69 7.88 -12.47
N LEU A 161 -3.13 8.06 -13.68
CA LEU A 161 -2.83 6.94 -14.58
C LEU A 161 -1.91 5.91 -13.95
N VAL A 162 -0.85 6.33 -13.25
CA VAL A 162 0.11 5.41 -12.62
C VAL A 162 -0.48 4.61 -11.45
N THR A 163 -1.64 4.99 -10.92
CA THR A 163 -2.31 4.20 -9.86
C THR A 163 -3.08 3.00 -10.41
N ILE A 164 -3.44 3.01 -11.70
CA ILE A 164 -4.29 2.00 -12.32
C ILE A 164 -3.69 0.58 -12.22
N PRO A 165 -2.41 0.34 -12.54
CA PRO A 165 -1.83 -0.99 -12.46
C PRO A 165 -1.98 -1.65 -11.09
N ALA A 166 -1.81 -0.88 -10.01
CA ALA A 166 -1.83 -1.37 -8.63
C ALA A 166 -3.24 -1.38 -8.00
N PHE A 167 -4.06 -0.36 -8.28
CA PHE A 167 -5.28 -0.07 -7.50
C PHE A 167 -6.59 -0.10 -8.29
N ALA A 168 -6.59 -0.44 -9.57
CA ALA A 168 -7.83 -0.54 -10.32
C ALA A 168 -8.75 -1.62 -9.70
N THR A 169 -9.91 -1.20 -9.21
CA THR A 169 -10.94 -2.05 -8.61
C THR A 169 -12.03 -2.39 -9.62
N SER A 170 -12.85 -3.41 -9.37
CA SER A 170 -14.03 -3.65 -10.21
C SER A 170 -15.00 -2.46 -10.09
N GLY A 171 -15.60 -2.04 -11.20
CA GLY A 171 -16.49 -0.89 -11.22
C GLY A 171 -17.55 -1.00 -12.32
N GLY A 172 -18.75 -1.40 -11.96
CA GLY A 172 -19.83 -1.58 -12.92
C GLY A 172 -19.80 -2.90 -13.69
N ALA A 173 -20.78 -3.08 -14.59
CA ALA A 173 -20.92 -4.31 -15.37
C ALA A 173 -19.73 -4.51 -16.33
N GLY A 174 -19.06 -5.64 -16.22
CA GLY A 174 -17.96 -6.04 -17.11
C GLY A 174 -16.58 -5.48 -16.74
N ILE A 175 -16.48 -4.56 -15.78
CA ILE A 175 -15.19 -4.01 -15.34
C ILE A 175 -14.62 -4.87 -14.21
N LYS A 176 -13.51 -5.56 -14.49
CA LYS A 176 -12.80 -6.40 -13.53
C LYS A 176 -11.72 -5.59 -12.82
N PRO A 177 -11.28 -6.02 -11.62
CA PRO A 177 -10.14 -5.40 -10.95
C PRO A 177 -8.84 -5.65 -11.74
N SER A 178 -7.74 -4.99 -11.30
CA SER A 178 -6.40 -5.24 -11.81
C SER A 178 -5.93 -6.66 -11.49
N ILE A 179 -4.69 -6.98 -11.86
CA ILE A 179 -4.05 -8.31 -11.75
C ILE A 179 -4.18 -8.95 -10.36
N ASN A 180 -4.12 -8.16 -9.30
CA ASN A 180 -4.20 -8.63 -7.91
C ASN A 180 -5.63 -8.80 -7.38
N GLY A 181 -6.63 -8.62 -8.21
CA GLY A 181 -8.01 -8.58 -7.76
C GLY A 181 -8.28 -7.33 -6.90
N VAL A 182 -8.84 -7.48 -5.71
CA VAL A 182 -8.91 -6.39 -4.74
C VAL A 182 -7.48 -6.06 -4.28
N PRO A 183 -7.05 -4.79 -4.31
CA PRO A 183 -5.67 -4.41 -4.04
C PRO A 183 -5.15 -4.94 -2.69
N PRO A 184 -3.93 -5.50 -2.64
CA PRO A 184 -3.28 -5.92 -1.42
C PRO A 184 -2.73 -4.73 -0.62
N ILE A 185 -2.17 -5.01 0.56
CA ILE A 185 -1.22 -4.11 1.20
C ILE A 185 0.11 -4.24 0.47
N TYR A 186 0.57 -3.16 -0.16
CA TYR A 186 1.90 -3.06 -0.75
C TYR A 186 2.91 -2.65 0.31
N ILE A 187 4.02 -3.36 0.38
CA ILE A 187 5.13 -3.09 1.28
C ILE A 187 6.27 -2.53 0.44
N LEU A 188 6.53 -1.24 0.60
CA LEU A 188 7.60 -0.55 -0.11
C LEU A 188 8.83 -0.45 0.81
N PRO A 189 10.02 -0.90 0.34
CA PRO A 189 11.27 -0.55 0.98
C PRO A 189 11.40 0.98 1.07
N GLY A 190 11.84 1.48 2.20
CA GLY A 190 12.17 2.88 2.40
C GLY A 190 13.66 3.13 2.17
N GLY A 191 14.29 3.77 3.10
CA GLY A 191 15.72 4.09 3.06
C GLY A 191 15.99 5.51 3.53
N LYS A 192 17.24 5.89 3.59
CA LYS A 192 17.66 7.28 3.87
C LYS A 192 17.47 8.16 2.65
N THR A 193 17.51 7.55 1.48
CA THR A 193 17.35 8.22 0.18
C THR A 193 16.36 7.47 -0.71
N LEU A 194 15.85 8.16 -1.72
CA LEU A 194 15.04 7.57 -2.78
C LEU A 194 15.81 6.48 -3.54
N PHE A 195 17.14 6.66 -3.69
CA PHE A 195 18.00 5.63 -4.27
C PHE A 195 17.90 4.33 -3.47
N GLU A 196 18.09 4.36 -2.14
CA GLU A 196 18.01 3.16 -1.29
C GLU A 196 16.64 2.48 -1.41
N SER A 197 15.56 3.29 -1.40
CA SER A 197 14.20 2.78 -1.56
C SER A 197 13.99 2.04 -2.88
N LEU A 198 14.41 2.64 -4.00
CA LEU A 198 14.24 2.06 -5.32
C LEU A 198 15.21 0.88 -5.57
N ALA A 199 16.47 0.97 -5.12
CA ALA A 199 17.45 -0.08 -5.27
C ALA A 199 17.05 -1.35 -4.50
N ALA A 200 16.54 -1.22 -3.26
CA ALA A 200 16.00 -2.33 -2.48
C ALA A 200 14.71 -2.93 -3.08
N SER A 201 14.06 -2.22 -4.00
CA SER A 201 12.84 -2.67 -4.70
C SER A 201 13.12 -3.38 -6.02
N LEU A 202 14.35 -3.36 -6.52
CA LEU A 202 14.74 -4.15 -7.69
C LEU A 202 14.85 -5.62 -7.33
N THR A 203 14.49 -6.51 -8.26
CA THR A 203 14.45 -7.94 -8.02
C THR A 203 15.29 -8.70 -9.03
N ILE A 204 16.05 -9.70 -8.57
CA ILE A 204 16.68 -10.68 -9.45
C ILE A 204 15.68 -11.77 -9.82
N PRO A 205 15.91 -12.56 -10.90
CA PRO A 205 14.93 -13.50 -11.45
C PRO A 205 14.32 -14.47 -10.45
N GLY A 206 15.07 -14.93 -9.44
CA GLY A 206 14.60 -15.88 -8.43
C GLY A 206 13.48 -15.35 -7.51
N TYR A 207 13.29 -14.03 -7.46
CA TYR A 207 12.25 -13.37 -6.62
C TYR A 207 11.15 -12.72 -7.45
N GLN A 208 11.18 -12.91 -8.77
CA GLN A 208 10.13 -12.46 -9.69
C GLN A 208 9.06 -13.56 -9.85
N PRO A 209 7.84 -13.20 -10.25
CA PRO A 209 6.84 -14.19 -10.64
C PRO A 209 7.34 -15.08 -11.79
N GLU A 210 7.12 -16.38 -11.67
CA GLU A 210 7.46 -17.33 -12.74
C GLU A 210 6.58 -17.09 -13.97
N ILE A 211 7.21 -17.05 -15.14
CA ILE A 211 6.55 -17.00 -16.43
C ILE A 211 7.19 -18.02 -17.39
N ALA A 212 6.37 -18.65 -18.22
CA ALA A 212 6.85 -19.68 -19.15
C ALA A 212 7.80 -19.11 -20.22
N SER A 213 7.72 -17.82 -20.51
CA SER A 213 8.60 -17.16 -21.47
C SER A 213 8.86 -15.73 -21.09
N ARG A 214 10.13 -15.36 -20.92
CA ARG A 214 10.56 -13.97 -20.69
C ARG A 214 10.14 -13.00 -21.81
N LYS A 215 9.93 -13.50 -23.04
CA LYS A 215 9.41 -12.70 -24.16
C LYS A 215 7.98 -12.19 -23.93
N LYS A 216 7.28 -12.72 -22.94
CA LYS A 216 5.93 -12.29 -22.55
C LYS A 216 5.92 -11.29 -21.38
N ASP A 217 7.10 -10.91 -20.89
CA ASP A 217 7.24 -9.90 -19.82
C ASP A 217 7.46 -8.49 -20.39
N ASP A 218 6.70 -8.16 -21.43
CA ASP A 218 6.83 -6.88 -22.09
C ASP A 218 6.19 -5.78 -21.26
N VAL A 219 6.97 -4.79 -20.90
CA VAL A 219 6.53 -3.58 -20.23
C VAL A 219 5.81 -2.66 -21.24
N TRP A 220 5.00 -1.74 -20.71
CA TRP A 220 4.11 -0.90 -21.53
C TRP A 220 4.82 -0.16 -22.68
N TRP A 221 5.99 0.39 -22.50
CA TRP A 221 6.71 1.14 -23.55
C TRP A 221 7.34 0.31 -24.67
N VAL A 222 7.39 -1.00 -24.51
CA VAL A 222 7.87 -1.93 -25.55
C VAL A 222 6.70 -2.59 -26.28
N ARG A 223 5.55 -2.71 -25.62
CA ARG A 223 4.39 -3.43 -26.14
C ARG A 223 3.68 -2.67 -27.24
N GLU A 224 3.11 -3.42 -28.18
CA GLU A 224 2.08 -2.90 -29.07
C GLU A 224 0.89 -2.38 -28.26
N PRO A 225 0.33 -1.22 -28.61
CA PRO A 225 -0.85 -0.68 -27.95
C PRO A 225 -2.01 -1.68 -27.97
N ILE A 226 -2.78 -1.75 -26.89
CA ILE A 226 -4.00 -2.55 -26.88
C ILE A 226 -5.00 -1.88 -27.78
N VAL A 227 -5.30 -2.54 -28.90
CA VAL A 227 -6.28 -2.08 -29.90
C VAL A 227 -7.57 -2.88 -29.73
N GLY A 228 -8.70 -2.20 -29.78
CA GLY A 228 -10.01 -2.83 -29.71
C GLY A 228 -10.49 -3.16 -28.30
N LYS A 229 -11.24 -4.27 -28.14
CA LYS A 229 -11.86 -4.67 -26.87
C LYS A 229 -10.86 -5.27 -25.90
N SER A 230 -11.24 -5.34 -24.62
CA SER A 230 -10.45 -5.90 -23.52
C SER A 230 -9.79 -7.24 -23.83
N ALA A 231 -8.50 -7.38 -23.53
CA ALA A 231 -7.74 -8.61 -23.69
C ALA A 231 -7.77 -9.48 -22.41
N VAL A 232 -7.72 -10.81 -22.61
CA VAL A 232 -7.58 -11.79 -21.51
C VAL A 232 -6.17 -12.36 -21.58
N VAL A 233 -5.38 -12.14 -20.52
CA VAL A 233 -3.97 -12.51 -20.43
C VAL A 233 -3.79 -13.55 -19.31
N ARG A 234 -3.28 -14.74 -19.62
CA ARG A 234 -3.01 -15.80 -18.61
C ARG A 234 -1.70 -15.57 -17.86
N GLU A 235 -0.64 -15.35 -18.60
CA GLU A 235 0.70 -15.18 -18.07
C GLU A 235 1.02 -13.70 -18.02
N VAL A 236 1.49 -13.26 -16.87
CA VAL A 236 1.89 -11.87 -16.64
C VAL A 236 3.25 -11.89 -15.97
N GLY A 237 4.26 -11.32 -16.62
CA GLY A 237 5.59 -11.19 -16.06
C GLY A 237 5.71 -10.05 -15.05
N TYR A 238 6.88 -9.91 -14.48
CA TYR A 238 7.14 -8.89 -13.47
C TYR A 238 7.02 -7.47 -14.03
N LEU A 239 7.73 -7.18 -15.14
CA LEU A 239 7.70 -5.85 -15.78
C LEU A 239 6.30 -5.50 -16.30
N HIS A 240 5.63 -6.47 -16.93
CA HIS A 240 4.26 -6.30 -17.38
C HIS A 240 3.33 -5.93 -16.21
N SER A 241 3.49 -6.58 -15.06
CA SER A 241 2.64 -6.33 -13.88
C SER A 241 2.79 -4.92 -13.30
N LEU A 242 3.98 -4.35 -13.38
CA LEU A 242 4.27 -3.00 -12.86
C LEU A 242 3.57 -1.90 -13.67
N THR A 243 3.26 -2.19 -14.95
CA THR A 243 2.55 -1.28 -15.86
C THR A 243 1.26 -1.90 -16.43
N PHE A 244 0.65 -2.86 -15.71
CA PHE A 244 -0.48 -3.66 -16.18
C PHE A 244 -1.65 -2.78 -16.62
N PRO A 245 -2.07 -2.82 -17.90
CA PRO A 245 -3.10 -1.94 -18.42
C PRO A 245 -4.51 -2.46 -18.09
N ALA A 246 -4.83 -2.48 -16.79
CA ALA A 246 -6.14 -2.92 -16.30
C ALA A 246 -7.31 -2.08 -16.84
N ARG A 247 -7.02 -0.91 -17.38
CA ARG A 247 -7.98 0.00 -18.01
C ARG A 247 -7.44 0.49 -19.35
N ARG A 248 -8.35 0.63 -20.30
CA ARG A 248 -8.15 1.42 -21.50
C ARG A 248 -8.61 2.84 -21.18
N VAL A 249 -7.68 3.76 -21.18
CA VAL A 249 -7.93 5.16 -20.87
C VAL A 249 -7.59 6.00 -22.09
N ARG A 250 -8.34 7.06 -22.33
CA ARG A 250 -7.97 8.16 -23.20
C ARG A 250 -8.42 9.45 -22.56
N LEU A 251 -7.47 10.29 -22.18
CA LEU A 251 -7.72 11.62 -21.66
C LEU A 251 -8.21 12.54 -22.76
N HIS A 252 -9.16 13.43 -22.47
CA HIS A 252 -9.62 14.48 -23.37
C HIS A 252 -9.03 15.82 -22.92
N PRO A 253 -7.90 16.26 -23.51
CA PRO A 253 -7.29 17.54 -23.16
C PRO A 253 -8.13 18.71 -23.71
N GLU A 254 -8.30 19.73 -22.90
CA GLU A 254 -8.95 20.99 -23.26
C GLU A 254 -7.94 22.13 -23.13
N ALA A 255 -7.86 23.01 -24.15
CA ALA A 255 -7.10 24.25 -24.10
C ALA A 255 -7.87 25.27 -23.23
N LEU A 256 -7.94 24.99 -21.96
CA LEU A 256 -8.65 25.77 -20.95
C LEU A 256 -7.69 26.14 -19.83
N HIS A 257 -7.29 27.43 -19.77
CA HIS A 257 -6.51 27.92 -18.64
C HIS A 257 -7.36 27.89 -17.37
N ALA A 258 -7.04 26.94 -16.49
CA ALA A 258 -7.78 26.77 -15.25
C ALA A 258 -6.89 26.26 -14.12
N ARG A 259 -7.41 26.39 -12.92
CA ARG A 259 -6.76 25.91 -11.70
C ARG A 259 -7.13 24.45 -11.47
N CYS A 260 -6.12 23.60 -11.30
CA CYS A 260 -6.29 22.18 -11.04
C CYS A 260 -6.99 21.94 -9.70
N SER A 261 -8.09 21.19 -9.70
CA SER A 261 -8.86 20.84 -8.48
C SER A 261 -8.04 20.00 -7.48
N ARG A 262 -6.99 19.27 -7.93
CA ARG A 262 -6.21 18.37 -7.10
C ARG A 262 -4.97 19.03 -6.48
N CYS A 263 -4.20 19.79 -7.25
CA CYS A 263 -2.94 20.38 -6.77
C CYS A 263 -2.94 21.90 -6.71
N ASN A 264 -4.05 22.53 -7.10
CA ASN A 264 -4.25 23.99 -7.13
C ASN A 264 -3.27 24.76 -8.03
N ALA A 265 -2.52 24.09 -8.91
CA ALA A 265 -1.66 24.73 -9.90
C ALA A 265 -2.49 25.25 -11.08
N GLU A 266 -2.10 26.36 -11.63
CA GLU A 266 -2.63 26.86 -12.91
C GLU A 266 -2.04 26.06 -14.08
N SER A 267 -2.83 25.81 -15.10
CA SER A 267 -2.45 25.03 -16.27
C SER A 267 -3.17 25.52 -17.51
N GLU A 268 -2.44 25.65 -18.63
CA GLU A 268 -2.97 26.02 -19.94
C GLU A 268 -3.79 24.87 -20.54
N TRP A 269 -3.36 23.64 -20.30
CA TRP A 269 -4.05 22.43 -20.70
C TRP A 269 -4.63 21.73 -19.49
N THR A 270 -5.88 21.33 -19.60
CA THR A 270 -6.60 20.66 -18.52
C THR A 270 -7.35 19.44 -19.04
N VAL A 271 -7.73 18.56 -18.12
CA VAL A 271 -8.53 17.37 -18.40
C VAL A 271 -9.73 17.35 -17.46
N ARG A 272 -10.93 17.25 -18.00
CA ARG A 272 -12.19 17.11 -17.26
C ARG A 272 -12.81 15.74 -17.47
N GLN A 273 -12.65 15.21 -18.66
CA GLN A 273 -13.27 13.96 -19.09
C GLN A 273 -12.25 13.00 -19.72
N MET A 274 -12.58 11.74 -19.72
CA MET A 274 -11.78 10.68 -20.34
C MET A 274 -12.66 9.51 -20.75
N VAL A 275 -12.19 8.68 -21.66
CA VAL A 275 -12.68 7.32 -21.81
C VAL A 275 -12.05 6.46 -20.73
N PHE A 276 -12.84 5.58 -20.09
CA PHE A 276 -12.40 4.68 -19.04
C PHE A 276 -13.11 3.33 -19.20
N GLU A 277 -12.46 2.41 -19.89
CA GLU A 277 -13.01 1.12 -20.28
C GLU A 277 -12.21 -0.05 -19.68
N MET A 278 -12.73 -1.26 -19.83
CA MET A 278 -12.00 -2.48 -19.45
C MET A 278 -10.76 -2.66 -20.32
N GLY A 279 -9.61 -2.79 -19.69
CA GLY A 279 -8.34 -3.14 -20.34
C GLY A 279 -8.05 -4.64 -20.26
N GLU A 280 -6.83 -5.00 -19.88
CA GLU A 280 -6.44 -6.40 -19.68
C GLU A 280 -7.04 -6.99 -18.40
N SER A 281 -7.25 -8.29 -18.42
CA SER A 281 -7.69 -9.05 -17.24
C SER A 281 -7.15 -10.46 -17.26
N ARG A 282 -7.00 -11.07 -16.10
CA ARG A 282 -6.68 -12.50 -15.98
C ARG A 282 -7.96 -13.35 -15.94
N PRO A 283 -7.97 -14.55 -16.56
CA PRO A 283 -9.08 -15.47 -16.42
C PRO A 283 -9.14 -16.03 -14.99
N LYS A 284 -10.32 -16.47 -14.57
CA LYS A 284 -10.55 -16.97 -13.19
C LYS A 284 -9.80 -18.26 -12.88
N ASP A 285 -9.51 -19.06 -13.89
CA ASP A 285 -8.81 -20.34 -13.85
C ASP A 285 -7.29 -20.20 -14.07
N ALA A 286 -6.76 -18.98 -14.20
CA ALA A 286 -5.33 -18.77 -14.25
C ALA A 286 -4.69 -19.07 -12.89
N GLU A 287 -3.45 -19.55 -12.91
CA GLU A 287 -2.65 -19.72 -11.70
C GLU A 287 -2.57 -18.43 -10.90
N PHE A 288 -2.48 -18.57 -9.57
CA PHE A 288 -2.43 -17.38 -8.72
C PHE A 288 -1.14 -16.61 -8.97
N TRP A 289 -1.24 -15.30 -9.16
CA TRP A 289 -0.12 -14.42 -9.39
C TRP A 289 0.29 -13.72 -8.08
N PHE A 290 1.54 -13.91 -7.65
CA PHE A 290 2.07 -13.31 -6.43
C PHE A 290 2.80 -12.03 -6.75
N ASP A 291 2.31 -10.90 -6.21
CA ASP A 291 3.01 -9.62 -6.30
C ASP A 291 4.24 -9.64 -5.38
N PRO A 292 5.44 -9.33 -5.87
CA PRO A 292 6.65 -9.30 -5.04
C PRO A 292 6.60 -8.32 -3.86
N PHE A 293 5.72 -7.33 -3.91
CA PHE A 293 5.53 -6.32 -2.86
C PHE A 293 4.42 -6.66 -1.87
N ALA A 294 3.77 -7.80 -1.99
CA ALA A 294 2.60 -8.14 -1.17
C ALA A 294 2.81 -9.41 -0.34
N ALA A 295 2.20 -9.44 0.85
CA ALA A 295 2.13 -10.63 1.69
C ALA A 295 0.81 -11.38 1.48
N TYR A 296 0.85 -12.70 1.70
CA TYR A 296 -0.28 -13.60 1.47
C TYR A 296 -0.50 -14.54 2.66
N LYS A 297 -1.76 -14.75 3.00
CA LYS A 297 -2.17 -15.88 3.82
C LYS A 297 -2.49 -17.04 2.89
N ILE A 298 -1.95 -18.22 3.15
CA ILE A 298 -2.28 -19.44 2.44
C ILE A 298 -3.28 -20.22 3.29
N ASP A 299 -4.51 -20.32 2.84
CA ASP A 299 -5.58 -21.05 3.53
C ASP A 299 -6.09 -22.17 2.63
N LYS A 300 -5.89 -23.44 3.04
CA LYS A 300 -6.24 -24.61 2.23
C LYS A 300 -5.71 -24.53 0.79
N GLU A 301 -4.41 -24.22 0.67
CA GLU A 301 -3.69 -24.03 -0.60
C GLU A 301 -4.17 -22.83 -1.46
N LYS A 302 -5.09 -22.01 -0.95
CA LYS A 302 -5.55 -20.79 -1.63
C LYS A 302 -4.84 -19.56 -1.08
N PRO A 303 -4.07 -18.85 -1.90
CA PRO A 303 -3.47 -17.59 -1.51
C PRO A 303 -4.52 -16.49 -1.37
N ILE A 304 -4.47 -15.76 -0.27
CA ILE A 304 -5.31 -14.60 0.01
C ILE A 304 -4.38 -13.43 0.37
N PRO A 305 -4.34 -12.35 -0.40
CA PRO A 305 -3.49 -11.21 -0.07
C PRO A 305 -3.97 -10.52 1.22
N PHE A 306 -3.01 -10.04 2.02
CA PHE A 306 -3.35 -9.17 3.14
C PHE A 306 -3.90 -7.85 2.62
N ARG A 307 -4.97 -7.38 3.25
CA ARG A 307 -5.71 -6.17 2.89
C ARG A 307 -6.00 -5.34 4.13
N PRO A 308 -6.18 -4.01 4.00
CA PRO A 308 -6.63 -3.20 5.12
C PRO A 308 -7.99 -3.70 5.66
N VAL A 309 -8.08 -3.82 6.98
CA VAL A 309 -9.30 -4.25 7.69
C VAL A 309 -9.75 -3.12 8.60
N GLU A 310 -11.05 -2.81 8.60
CA GLU A 310 -11.63 -1.76 9.43
C GLU A 310 -11.27 -1.91 10.92
N GLY A 311 -10.78 -0.83 11.50
CA GLY A 311 -10.40 -0.79 12.91
C GLY A 311 -9.20 -1.67 13.28
N LYS A 312 -8.45 -2.18 12.29
CA LYS A 312 -7.26 -2.99 12.52
C LYS A 312 -6.02 -2.27 12.01
N ALA A 313 -5.24 -1.69 12.92
CA ALA A 313 -3.98 -1.05 12.58
C ALA A 313 -2.96 -2.06 12.00
N ALA A 314 -2.15 -1.63 11.04
CA ALA A 314 -1.18 -2.47 10.32
C ALA A 314 -0.19 -3.21 11.23
N TRP A 315 0.22 -2.62 12.35
CA TRP A 315 1.15 -3.23 13.28
C TRP A 315 0.67 -4.58 13.86
N ARG A 316 -0.64 -4.81 13.91
CA ARG A 316 -1.24 -6.06 14.36
C ARG A 316 -1.04 -7.22 13.38
N GLU A 317 -0.64 -6.92 12.15
CA GLU A 317 -0.26 -7.89 11.11
C GLU A 317 1.27 -7.93 10.88
N PHE A 318 2.06 -7.25 11.72
CA PHE A 318 3.50 -7.09 11.51
C PHE A 318 4.21 -8.41 11.24
N ALA A 319 3.99 -9.42 12.08
CA ALA A 319 4.62 -10.72 11.90
C ALA A 319 4.27 -11.38 10.56
N SER A 320 3.02 -11.22 10.10
CA SER A 320 2.55 -11.79 8.84
C SER A 320 3.04 -11.01 7.61
N LEU A 321 3.30 -9.71 7.77
CA LEU A 321 3.75 -8.83 6.68
C LEU A 321 5.27 -8.90 6.49
N PHE A 322 6.05 -9.02 7.56
CA PHE A 322 7.51 -8.85 7.52
C PHE A 322 8.31 -10.10 7.84
N LEU A 323 7.79 -11.00 8.70
CA LEU A 323 8.62 -12.04 9.28
C LEU A 323 8.37 -13.42 8.64
N LEU A 324 9.38 -14.28 8.69
CA LEU A 324 9.25 -15.66 8.24
C LEU A 324 8.17 -16.40 9.04
N SER A 325 7.38 -17.21 8.34
CA SER A 325 6.35 -18.05 8.94
C SER A 325 6.49 -19.47 8.43
N LYS A 326 7.24 -20.27 9.17
CA LYS A 326 7.09 -21.73 9.10
C LYS A 326 5.82 -22.08 9.87
N GLY A 327 4.67 -22.10 9.18
CA GLY A 327 3.39 -22.43 9.83
C GLY A 327 3.32 -23.92 10.16
N GLU A 328 3.12 -24.23 11.44
CA GLU A 328 2.57 -25.52 11.84
C GLU A 328 1.05 -25.45 11.65
N GLY A 329 0.50 -26.18 10.66
CA GLY A 329 -0.95 -26.31 10.49
C GLY A 329 -1.48 -25.97 9.10
N LYS A 330 -2.81 -25.89 8.99
CA LYS A 330 -3.56 -25.68 7.72
C LYS A 330 -3.46 -24.25 7.12
N SER A 331 -2.81 -23.33 7.82
CA SER A 331 -2.70 -21.93 7.38
C SER A 331 -1.26 -21.46 7.59
N SER A 332 -0.63 -20.99 6.53
CA SER A 332 0.71 -20.39 6.54
C SER A 332 0.65 -18.96 5.99
N THR A 333 1.73 -18.19 6.18
CA THR A 333 1.87 -16.88 5.56
C THR A 333 3.08 -16.88 4.64
N ARG A 334 2.96 -16.20 3.49
CA ARG A 334 4.05 -15.90 2.56
C ARG A 334 4.29 -14.41 2.62
N ARG A 335 5.47 -13.99 3.04
CA ARG A 335 5.88 -12.59 3.04
C ARG A 335 6.20 -12.11 1.61
N PRO A 336 6.34 -10.80 1.36
CA PRO A 336 6.75 -10.27 0.06
C PRO A 336 8.10 -10.82 -0.40
N ALA A 337 8.22 -11.18 -1.68
CA ALA A 337 9.46 -11.70 -2.23
C ALA A 337 10.63 -10.70 -2.14
N ILE A 338 10.36 -9.39 -2.20
CA ILE A 338 11.39 -8.36 -1.99
C ILE A 338 11.98 -8.42 -0.58
N LEU A 339 11.22 -8.77 0.45
CA LEU A 339 11.74 -8.93 1.81
C LEU A 339 12.58 -10.19 1.96
N GLU A 340 12.21 -11.27 1.25
CA GLU A 340 13.01 -12.49 1.18
C GLU A 340 14.37 -12.17 0.56
N GLN A 341 14.37 -11.47 -0.58
CA GLN A 341 15.58 -11.06 -1.26
C GLN A 341 16.46 -10.12 -0.40
N ILE A 342 15.89 -9.11 0.23
CA ILE A 342 16.61 -8.18 1.11
C ILE A 342 17.30 -8.94 2.24
N ALA A 343 16.60 -9.90 2.85
CA ALA A 343 17.11 -10.72 3.95
C ALA A 343 18.22 -11.68 3.49
N GLU A 344 18.00 -12.44 2.40
CA GLU A 344 18.96 -13.44 1.91
C GLU A 344 20.21 -12.81 1.32
N LEU A 345 20.08 -11.63 0.70
CA LEU A 345 21.23 -10.88 0.22
C LEU A 345 21.89 -10.03 1.31
N GLU A 346 21.32 -9.95 2.51
CA GLU A 346 21.81 -9.08 3.58
C GLU A 346 22.00 -7.62 3.11
N LEU A 347 21.13 -7.15 2.22
CA LEU A 347 21.31 -5.90 1.47
C LEU A 347 21.39 -4.66 2.39
N VAL A 348 20.71 -4.71 3.53
CA VAL A 348 20.59 -3.60 4.50
C VAL A 348 21.09 -3.98 5.89
N SER A 349 21.91 -5.04 5.99
CA SER A 349 22.39 -5.61 7.27
C SER A 349 23.30 -4.69 8.07
N ASP A 350 23.91 -3.69 7.44
CA ASP A 350 24.75 -2.67 8.07
C ASP A 350 23.93 -1.56 8.78
N GLN A 351 22.60 -1.56 8.62
CA GLN A 351 21.72 -0.59 9.24
C GLN A 351 21.10 -1.17 10.52
N PRO A 352 20.99 -0.39 11.62
CA PRO A 352 20.35 -0.86 12.85
C PRO A 352 18.85 -1.12 12.65
N VAL A 353 18.20 -0.30 11.80
CA VAL A 353 16.82 -0.42 11.37
C VAL A 353 16.69 -0.01 9.92
N TYR A 354 15.78 -0.63 9.20
CA TYR A 354 15.43 -0.27 7.84
C TYR A 354 13.94 0.07 7.74
N PRO A 355 13.59 1.26 7.21
CA PRO A 355 12.21 1.69 7.13
C PRO A 355 11.47 1.00 5.99
N PHE A 356 10.21 0.62 6.26
CA PHE A 356 9.26 0.15 5.26
C PHE A 356 7.97 0.95 5.36
N ARG A 357 7.27 1.09 4.24
CA ARG A 357 5.97 1.74 4.18
C ARG A 357 4.92 0.76 3.67
N CYS A 358 3.87 0.54 4.45
CA CYS A 358 2.75 -0.33 4.11
C CYS A 358 1.58 0.52 3.63
N ILE A 359 1.22 0.36 2.37
CA ILE A 359 0.13 1.14 1.75
C ILE A 359 -0.92 0.19 1.19
N GLY A 360 -2.18 0.44 1.50
CA GLY A 360 -3.29 -0.37 1.02
C GLY A 360 -4.58 0.41 0.88
N LEU A 361 -5.46 -0.09 0.03
CA LEU A 361 -6.78 0.47 -0.23
C LEU A 361 -7.86 -0.46 0.33
N ARG A 362 -8.69 0.03 1.25
CA ARG A 362 -9.88 -0.70 1.70
C ARG A 362 -11.04 -0.38 0.77
N THR A 363 -11.52 -1.40 0.10
CA THR A 363 -12.63 -1.30 -0.84
C THR A 363 -13.56 -2.50 -0.68
N ASP A 364 -14.80 -2.35 -1.11
CA ASP A 364 -15.68 -3.50 -1.29
C ASP A 364 -15.39 -4.20 -2.63
N MET A 365 -16.06 -5.34 -2.84
CA MET A 365 -15.96 -6.08 -4.10
C MET A 365 -16.55 -5.32 -5.30
N LYS A 366 -17.17 -4.15 -5.08
CA LYS A 366 -17.90 -3.34 -6.06
C LYS A 366 -17.30 -1.95 -6.26
N ALA A 367 -16.02 -1.77 -5.95
CA ALA A 367 -15.27 -0.53 -6.14
C ALA A 367 -15.60 0.66 -5.20
N LYS A 368 -16.39 0.45 -4.13
CA LYS A 368 -16.49 1.50 -3.11
C LYS A 368 -15.19 1.58 -2.34
N VAL A 369 -14.57 2.74 -2.38
CA VAL A 369 -13.40 3.06 -1.55
C VAL A 369 -13.90 3.56 -0.20
N PHE A 370 -13.42 2.95 0.88
CA PHE A 370 -13.78 3.34 2.24
C PHE A 370 -12.69 4.14 2.92
N GLU A 371 -11.46 3.70 2.77
CA GLU A 371 -10.28 4.32 3.36
C GLU A 371 -9.02 3.80 2.67
N TRP A 372 -7.91 4.49 2.87
CA TRP A 372 -6.58 3.97 2.57
C TRP A 372 -5.79 3.84 3.87
N MET A 373 -4.89 2.90 3.86
CA MET A 373 -3.92 2.68 4.93
C MET A 373 -2.55 3.19 4.46
N ASP A 374 -1.87 3.90 5.34
CA ASP A 374 -0.49 4.31 5.18
C ASP A 374 0.20 4.19 6.54
N ALA A 375 1.13 3.25 6.64
CA ALA A 375 1.81 2.95 7.90
C ALA A 375 3.30 2.71 7.69
N GLY A 376 4.14 3.43 8.41
CA GLY A 376 5.60 3.23 8.44
C GLY A 376 6.01 2.24 9.53
N PHE A 377 7.04 1.43 9.22
CA PHE A 377 7.67 0.51 10.15
C PHE A 377 9.18 0.58 10.03
N ASP A 378 9.84 0.76 11.16
CA ASP A 378 11.29 0.61 11.30
C ASP A 378 11.57 -0.82 11.73
N VAL A 379 12.12 -1.62 10.82
CA VAL A 379 12.34 -3.06 11.02
C VAL A 379 13.84 -3.32 11.18
N PRO A 380 14.30 -3.90 12.30
CA PRO A 380 15.68 -4.37 12.41
C PRO A 380 15.95 -5.46 11.36
N PRO A 381 16.95 -5.30 10.47
CA PRO A 381 17.22 -6.27 9.41
C PRO A 381 17.47 -7.70 9.92
N ALA A 382 18.09 -7.85 11.09
CA ALA A 382 18.31 -9.15 11.72
C ALA A 382 17.02 -9.96 11.92
N MET A 383 15.88 -9.30 12.16
CA MET A 383 14.59 -9.97 12.32
C MET A 383 14.05 -10.58 11.02
N LEU A 384 14.47 -10.06 9.86
CA LEU A 384 14.01 -10.58 8.57
C LEU A 384 14.52 -12.00 8.29
N SER A 385 15.62 -12.40 8.92
CA SER A 385 16.23 -13.73 8.80
C SER A 385 16.06 -14.61 10.05
N ASP A 386 15.40 -14.10 11.09
CA ASP A 386 15.27 -14.79 12.39
C ASP A 386 13.87 -15.38 12.59
N ASP A 387 13.73 -16.69 12.38
CA ASP A 387 12.48 -17.43 12.61
C ASP A 387 11.96 -17.28 14.04
N SER A 388 12.87 -17.20 15.03
CA SER A 388 12.50 -17.12 16.45
C SER A 388 11.92 -15.75 16.80
N ALA A 389 12.44 -14.66 16.22
CA ALA A 389 11.85 -13.34 16.33
C ALA A 389 10.41 -13.30 15.77
N GLY A 390 10.18 -14.00 14.67
CA GLY A 390 8.84 -14.13 14.09
C GLY A 390 7.84 -14.79 15.02
N LEU A 391 8.27 -15.81 15.78
CA LEU A 391 7.44 -16.48 16.77
C LEU A 391 7.14 -15.56 17.96
N GLU A 392 8.16 -14.88 18.50
CA GLU A 392 8.03 -13.93 19.60
C GLU A 392 7.01 -12.82 19.29
N VAL A 393 7.12 -12.21 18.12
CA VAL A 393 6.22 -11.13 17.71
C VAL A 393 4.78 -11.63 17.54
N ARG A 394 4.59 -12.85 17.03
CA ARG A 394 3.24 -13.46 16.96
C ARG A 394 2.66 -13.69 18.33
N GLN A 395 3.42 -14.29 19.22
CA GLN A 395 2.98 -14.52 20.60
C GLN A 395 2.61 -13.21 21.31
N ALA A 396 3.39 -12.14 21.08
CA ALA A 396 3.12 -10.82 21.63
C ALA A 396 1.81 -10.20 21.09
N THR A 397 1.58 -10.31 19.77
CA THR A 397 0.34 -9.80 19.16
C THR A 397 -0.88 -10.63 19.54
N ASP A 398 -0.75 -11.95 19.61
CA ASP A 398 -1.82 -12.85 20.06
C ASP A 398 -2.17 -12.62 21.53
N TYR A 399 -1.17 -12.41 22.40
CA TYR A 399 -1.37 -12.04 23.78
C TYR A 399 -2.19 -10.75 23.91
N ALA A 400 -1.82 -9.70 23.17
CA ALA A 400 -2.60 -8.46 23.14
C ALA A 400 -4.04 -8.67 22.63
N ALA A 401 -4.22 -9.56 21.64
CA ALA A 401 -5.55 -9.89 21.11
C ALA A 401 -6.42 -10.63 22.12
N GLU A 402 -5.83 -11.54 22.93
CA GLU A 402 -6.54 -12.22 24.03
C GLU A 402 -7.02 -11.21 25.08
N TRP A 403 -6.21 -10.20 25.42
CA TRP A 403 -6.62 -9.14 26.34
C TRP A 403 -7.79 -8.33 25.79
N ALA A 404 -7.75 -7.94 24.52
CA ALA A 404 -8.88 -7.26 23.85
C ALA A 404 -10.15 -8.13 23.86
N ARG A 405 -10.00 -9.46 23.77
CA ARG A 405 -11.12 -10.41 23.84
C ARG A 405 -11.70 -10.48 25.24
N ILE A 406 -10.85 -10.54 26.26
CA ILE A 406 -11.26 -10.63 27.67
C ILE A 406 -12.00 -9.36 28.11
N ILE A 407 -11.42 -8.16 27.88
CA ILE A 407 -12.09 -6.91 28.25
C ILE A 407 -13.43 -6.73 27.50
N GLY A 408 -13.46 -7.06 26.19
CA GLY A 408 -14.69 -7.01 25.39
C GLY A 408 -15.74 -8.05 25.81
N GLY A 409 -15.30 -9.21 26.31
CA GLY A 409 -16.15 -10.28 26.84
C GLY A 409 -16.75 -9.90 28.18
N SER A 410 -15.91 -9.39 29.11
CA SER A 410 -16.37 -8.87 30.40
C SER A 410 -17.41 -7.76 30.26
N PHE A 411 -17.12 -6.77 29.41
CA PHE A 411 -18.06 -5.69 29.13
C PHE A 411 -19.40 -6.23 28.60
N ARG A 412 -19.38 -7.13 27.63
CA ARG A 412 -20.61 -7.74 27.08
C ARG A 412 -21.40 -8.51 28.12
N GLN A 413 -20.73 -9.24 29.01
CA GLN A 413 -21.38 -10.08 30.01
C GLN A 413 -22.10 -9.26 31.09
N HIS A 414 -21.49 -8.19 31.54
CA HIS A 414 -21.99 -7.40 32.68
C HIS A 414 -22.82 -6.19 32.29
N PHE A 415 -22.59 -5.61 31.11
CA PHE A 415 -23.30 -4.41 30.64
C PHE A 415 -24.17 -4.64 29.41
N GLY A 416 -24.19 -5.85 28.84
CA GLY A 416 -24.94 -6.16 27.62
C GLY A 416 -26.47 -6.20 27.78
N GLY A 417 -26.97 -6.20 29.00
CA GLY A 417 -28.41 -6.27 29.33
C GLY A 417 -29.12 -7.52 28.78
N LYS A 418 -30.45 -7.59 28.91
CA LYS A 418 -31.25 -8.68 28.33
C LYS A 418 -31.20 -8.70 26.81
N SER A 419 -30.94 -7.57 26.16
CA SER A 419 -30.69 -7.44 24.74
C SER A 419 -29.20 -7.32 24.46
N LYS A 420 -28.49 -8.46 24.46
CA LYS A 420 -27.06 -8.55 24.07
C LYS A 420 -26.74 -8.04 22.64
N LYS A 421 -27.76 -7.61 21.89
CA LYS A 421 -27.70 -7.12 20.52
C LYS A 421 -27.89 -5.60 20.38
N SER A 422 -28.00 -4.86 21.49
CA SER A 422 -28.15 -3.39 21.42
C SER A 422 -27.00 -2.77 20.65
N GLU A 423 -27.30 -1.98 19.62
CA GLU A 423 -26.29 -1.28 18.79
C GLU A 423 -25.44 -0.31 19.64
N ARG A 424 -26.06 0.34 20.65
CA ARG A 424 -25.34 1.20 21.61
C ARG A 424 -24.22 0.42 22.32
N HIS A 425 -24.51 -0.76 22.86
CA HIS A 425 -23.50 -1.58 23.55
C HIS A 425 -22.42 -2.12 22.62
N LYS A 426 -22.76 -2.42 21.36
CA LYS A 426 -21.77 -2.79 20.35
C LYS A 426 -20.83 -1.61 20.06
N GLY A 427 -21.36 -0.40 19.89
CA GLY A 427 -20.60 0.81 19.67
C GLY A 427 -19.64 1.13 20.82
N LEU A 428 -20.13 1.07 22.08
CA LEU A 428 -19.30 1.29 23.27
C LEU A 428 -18.16 0.26 23.38
N ARG A 429 -18.45 -1.03 23.17
CA ARG A 429 -17.44 -2.09 23.17
C ARG A 429 -16.41 -1.90 22.06
N LEU A 430 -16.82 -1.47 20.88
CA LEU A 430 -15.90 -1.16 19.78
C LEU A 430 -15.01 0.03 20.15
N ARG A 431 -15.58 1.10 20.68
CA ARG A 431 -14.83 2.27 21.16
C ARG A 431 -13.79 1.91 22.21
N MET A 432 -14.15 1.10 23.21
CA MET A 432 -13.21 0.60 24.22
C MET A 432 -12.04 -0.17 23.59
N LYS A 433 -12.35 -1.11 22.68
CA LYS A 433 -11.32 -1.89 22.00
C LYS A 433 -10.42 -1.02 21.12
N ASN A 434 -10.98 -0.06 20.39
CA ASN A 434 -10.19 0.84 19.55
C ASN A 434 -9.27 1.71 20.41
N GLY A 435 -9.76 2.24 21.55
CA GLY A 435 -8.93 2.95 22.52
C GLY A 435 -7.77 2.09 23.03
N TYR A 436 -8.03 0.84 23.43
CA TYR A 436 -6.99 -0.10 23.84
C TYR A 436 -5.94 -0.34 22.73
N TRP A 437 -6.37 -0.60 21.50
CA TRP A 437 -5.44 -0.88 20.41
C TRP A 437 -4.61 0.33 20.00
N SER A 438 -5.18 1.54 20.06
CA SER A 438 -4.44 2.76 19.71
C SER A 438 -3.30 3.06 20.68
N THR A 439 -3.46 2.71 21.98
CA THR A 439 -2.43 2.95 22.99
C THR A 439 -1.27 1.94 22.92
N LEU A 440 -1.39 0.86 22.17
CA LEU A 440 -0.35 -0.15 22.01
C LEU A 440 0.57 0.06 20.81
N ALA A 441 0.24 0.97 19.89
CA ALA A 441 1.02 1.14 18.67
C ALA A 441 2.48 1.55 18.93
N GLU A 442 2.69 2.57 19.75
CA GLU A 442 4.04 3.03 20.09
C GLU A 442 4.82 2.06 20.99
N PRO A 443 4.23 1.48 22.06
CA PRO A 443 4.88 0.40 22.80
C PRO A 443 5.27 -0.79 21.94
N PHE A 444 4.49 -1.13 20.91
CA PHE A 444 4.83 -2.21 20.00
C PHE A 444 6.07 -1.90 19.16
N ARG A 445 6.26 -0.65 18.72
CA ARG A 445 7.49 -0.24 18.03
C ARG A 445 8.72 -0.45 18.91
N HIS A 446 8.66 -0.04 20.17
CA HIS A 446 9.76 -0.29 21.12
C HIS A 446 10.01 -1.78 21.34
N TYR A 447 8.94 -2.57 21.46
CA TYR A 447 9.03 -4.02 21.58
C TYR A 447 9.79 -4.66 20.40
N ILE A 448 9.47 -4.27 19.16
CA ILE A 448 10.13 -4.77 17.94
C ILE A 448 11.64 -4.49 17.98
N LEU A 449 12.05 -3.29 18.39
CA LEU A 449 13.46 -2.92 18.45
C LEU A 449 14.23 -3.77 19.49
N LYS A 450 13.65 -4.03 20.65
CA LYS A 450 14.26 -4.85 21.71
C LYS A 450 14.27 -6.34 21.36
N VAL A 451 13.20 -6.87 20.79
CA VAL A 451 13.07 -8.31 20.51
C VAL A 451 14.02 -8.77 19.39
N ALA A 452 14.56 -7.84 18.61
CA ALA A 452 15.61 -8.12 17.64
C ALA A 452 16.91 -8.63 18.29
N SER A 453 17.18 -8.21 19.55
CA SER A 453 18.33 -8.69 20.34
C SER A 453 17.92 -9.90 21.18
N LEU A 454 18.60 -11.03 21.01
CA LEU A 454 18.35 -12.24 21.80
C LEU A 454 18.47 -12.01 23.30
N GLN A 455 19.42 -11.14 23.70
CA GLN A 455 19.69 -10.83 25.09
C GLN A 455 18.57 -10.03 25.76
N GLU A 456 17.82 -9.25 25.00
CA GLU A 456 16.79 -8.35 25.52
C GLU A 456 15.37 -8.93 25.41
N ARG A 457 15.18 -10.12 24.82
CA ARG A 457 13.85 -10.71 24.55
C ARG A 457 13.01 -10.95 25.79
N ASP A 458 13.62 -11.50 26.87
CA ASP A 458 12.87 -11.78 28.09
C ASP A 458 12.42 -10.49 28.77
N GLU A 459 13.27 -9.47 28.79
CA GLU A 459 12.92 -8.14 29.30
C GLU A 459 11.83 -7.49 28.42
N ALA A 460 11.99 -7.53 27.10
CA ALA A 460 11.01 -7.01 26.15
C ALA A 460 9.64 -7.68 26.32
N ARG A 461 9.61 -9.01 26.49
CA ARG A 461 8.38 -9.79 26.75
C ARG A 461 7.69 -9.35 28.04
N LYS A 462 8.46 -9.13 29.11
CA LYS A 462 7.93 -8.67 30.41
C LYS A 462 7.38 -7.25 30.31
N GLU A 463 8.13 -6.31 29.73
CA GLU A 463 7.68 -4.92 29.52
C GLU A 463 6.42 -4.85 28.64
N TRP A 464 6.37 -5.66 27.57
CA TRP A 464 5.18 -5.77 26.71
C TRP A 464 3.98 -6.28 27.49
N SER A 465 4.16 -7.34 28.29
CA SER A 465 3.12 -7.89 29.15
C SER A 465 2.56 -6.85 30.13
N ASP A 466 3.44 -6.11 30.81
CA ASP A 466 3.03 -5.07 31.76
C ASP A 466 2.29 -3.93 31.06
N THR A 467 2.75 -3.53 29.87
CA THR A 467 2.12 -2.49 29.07
C THR A 467 0.72 -2.90 28.59
N VAL A 468 0.59 -4.09 28.01
CA VAL A 468 -0.69 -4.65 27.57
C VAL A 468 -1.68 -4.71 28.73
N GLN A 469 -1.23 -5.18 29.89
CA GLN A 469 -2.03 -5.26 31.10
C GLN A 469 -2.53 -3.88 31.56
N LYS A 470 -1.62 -2.91 31.64
CA LYS A 470 -1.94 -1.53 32.04
C LYS A 470 -2.96 -0.91 31.10
N GLN A 471 -2.73 -1.01 29.79
CA GLN A 471 -3.59 -0.38 28.79
C GLN A 471 -4.99 -1.05 28.71
N ALA A 472 -5.06 -2.36 28.85
CA ALA A 472 -6.33 -3.07 28.86
C ALA A 472 -7.19 -2.69 30.08
N ARG A 473 -6.58 -2.64 31.27
CA ARG A 473 -7.27 -2.19 32.49
C ARG A 473 -7.75 -0.75 32.38
N LEU A 474 -6.91 0.14 31.88
CA LEU A 474 -7.26 1.55 31.68
C LEU A 474 -8.43 1.69 30.71
N ALA A 475 -8.37 1.05 29.54
CA ALA A 475 -9.43 1.10 28.56
C ALA A 475 -10.77 0.56 29.11
N PHE A 476 -10.71 -0.53 29.88
CA PHE A 476 -11.90 -1.11 30.51
C PHE A 476 -12.50 -0.16 31.55
N ARG A 477 -11.66 0.36 32.48
CA ARG A 477 -12.11 1.29 33.54
C ARG A 477 -12.68 2.57 32.93
N THR A 478 -11.97 3.24 32.02
CA THR A 478 -12.46 4.45 31.34
C THR A 478 -13.82 4.23 30.66
N MET A 479 -14.05 3.03 30.11
CA MET A 479 -15.34 2.72 29.50
C MET A 479 -16.43 2.52 30.57
N VAL A 480 -16.15 1.81 31.66
CA VAL A 480 -17.10 1.62 32.76
C VAL A 480 -17.46 2.96 33.41
N ASP A 481 -16.49 3.80 33.71
CA ASP A 481 -16.68 5.12 34.29
C ASP A 481 -17.56 6.03 33.39
N SER A 482 -17.52 5.83 32.07
CA SER A 482 -18.34 6.58 31.11
C SER A 482 -19.83 6.16 31.07
N LEU A 483 -20.21 5.06 31.74
CA LEU A 483 -21.60 4.58 31.75
C LEU A 483 -22.49 5.31 32.77
N GLY A 484 -21.90 5.84 33.84
CA GLY A 484 -22.57 6.55 34.91
C GLY A 484 -22.01 6.20 36.28
N ASP A 485 -22.48 6.92 37.30
CA ASP A 485 -22.04 6.82 38.68
C ASP A 485 -23.16 6.32 39.64
N ASP A 486 -24.26 5.81 39.07
CA ASP A 486 -25.32 5.21 39.87
C ASP A 486 -24.85 3.89 40.53
N ALA A 487 -25.48 3.53 41.65
CA ALA A 487 -25.09 2.40 42.50
C ALA A 487 -25.10 1.05 41.75
N GLU A 488 -26.02 0.87 40.79
CA GLU A 488 -26.11 -0.35 40.01
C GLU A 488 -24.92 -0.45 39.01
N THR A 489 -24.63 0.63 38.29
CA THR A 489 -23.48 0.71 37.34
C THR A 489 -22.17 0.53 38.07
N LEU A 490 -21.95 1.16 39.22
CA LEU A 490 -20.74 1.00 40.01
C LEU A 490 -20.58 -0.42 40.56
N SER A 491 -21.65 -1.04 41.06
CA SER A 491 -21.60 -2.44 41.53
C SER A 491 -21.30 -3.42 40.40
N GLN A 492 -21.96 -3.27 39.25
CA GLN A 492 -21.69 -4.11 38.07
C GLN A 492 -20.27 -3.89 37.53
N GLY A 493 -19.77 -2.64 37.57
CA GLY A 493 -18.43 -2.28 37.21
C GLY A 493 -17.37 -3.00 38.05
N ALA A 494 -17.54 -3.00 39.37
CA ALA A 494 -16.62 -3.68 40.29
C ALA A 494 -16.60 -5.20 40.06
N ILE A 495 -17.76 -5.82 39.84
CA ILE A 495 -17.86 -7.26 39.54
C ILE A 495 -17.18 -7.57 38.20
N ALA A 496 -17.43 -6.77 37.17
CA ALA A 496 -16.85 -6.93 35.86
C ALA A 496 -15.33 -6.75 35.86
N GLU A 497 -14.81 -5.78 36.62
CA GLU A 497 -13.39 -5.53 36.79
C GLU A 497 -12.69 -6.69 37.50
N LYS A 498 -13.31 -7.20 38.59
CA LYS A 498 -12.80 -8.39 39.32
C LYS A 498 -12.70 -9.61 38.38
N TRP A 499 -13.76 -9.91 37.63
CA TRP A 499 -13.77 -11.01 36.66
C TRP A 499 -12.70 -10.82 35.58
N CYS A 500 -12.59 -9.61 35.06
CA CYS A 500 -11.59 -9.24 34.08
C CYS A 500 -10.17 -9.49 34.61
N ASN A 501 -9.86 -8.98 35.82
CA ASN A 501 -8.54 -9.09 36.43
C ASN A 501 -8.11 -10.55 36.69
N ILE A 502 -9.04 -11.43 37.09
CA ILE A 502 -8.74 -12.87 37.30
C ILE A 502 -8.32 -13.52 35.97
N ASN A 503 -9.07 -13.28 34.89
CA ASN A 503 -8.77 -13.87 33.57
C ASN A 503 -7.49 -13.29 32.97
N LEU A 504 -7.22 -12.01 33.17
CA LEU A 504 -6.00 -11.35 32.71
C LEU A 504 -4.76 -11.89 33.45
N ALA A 505 -4.84 -12.09 34.77
CA ALA A 505 -3.74 -12.67 35.55
C ALA A 505 -3.37 -14.08 35.08
N LYS A 506 -4.38 -14.91 34.76
CA LYS A 506 -4.15 -16.25 34.19
C LYS A 506 -3.39 -16.19 32.87
N LYS A 507 -3.84 -15.30 31.95
CA LYS A 507 -3.20 -15.15 30.64
C LYS A 507 -1.79 -14.59 30.72
N ARG A 508 -1.51 -13.72 31.68
CA ARG A 508 -0.14 -13.24 31.94
C ARG A 508 0.81 -14.37 32.31
N LYS A 509 0.42 -15.23 33.26
CA LYS A 509 1.22 -16.39 33.63
C LYS A 509 1.50 -17.33 32.46
N GLU A 510 0.47 -17.63 31.66
CA GLU A 510 0.61 -18.42 30.43
C GLU A 510 1.62 -17.80 29.43
N TYR A 511 1.59 -16.48 29.24
CA TYR A 511 2.48 -15.77 28.32
C TYR A 511 3.93 -15.66 28.80
N LEU A 512 4.12 -15.47 30.09
CA LEU A 512 5.45 -15.37 30.72
C LEU A 512 6.06 -16.72 31.09
N ASN A 513 5.34 -17.84 30.91
CA ASN A 513 5.72 -19.19 31.35
C ASN A 513 5.96 -19.26 32.88
N GLU A 514 5.15 -18.53 33.67
CA GLU A 514 5.17 -18.48 35.13
C GLU A 514 4.18 -19.47 35.80
#